data_3e6df274a9990a1b5a52dd291e3c3e64
#
_entry.id   3e6df274a9990a1b5a52dd291e3c3e64
#
_cell.length_a   1.000
_cell.length_b   1.000
_cell.length_c   1.000
_cell.angle_alpha   90.00
_cell.angle_beta   90.00
_cell.angle_gamma   90.00
#
_symmetry.space_group_name_H-M   'P 1'
#
loop_
_entity.id
_entity.type
_entity.pdbx_description
1 polymer ?
#
loop_
_entity_poly.entity_id
_entity_poly.type
_entity_poly.pdbx_seq_one_letter_code
_entity_poly.pdbx_strand_id
1 'polypeptide(L)'
;MKRVNKPVFVQPNLDGPAVELSGVEVHVGRVPLVSDVGWRVDYGQRWVVLGRNGAGKSTILSVASTQRFPSAGTAVVLGHRMGAVDLRDVRTHIGFVGANQRLPDAENHDAHTVVLTGYSGSVLPLWDRYDDAIRDRASKLLELVGCTELRDRPVRVCSQGERARVRLARALMADPLLLLLDEPFSGLDLPGREDLLMALENLTLAQPELATVTVTHHLEEIPSTATHALMVRRGKVTAAGLIDEVLTDEGLSACYERDVEVHRINGRWAAHAVRRP
;
A
#
# COMPACT_ATOMS: atom_id res chain seq x y z
N MET A 1 16.88 -14.63 -38.92
CA MET A 1 15.85 -13.79 -38.23
C MET A 1 15.35 -14.58 -37.01
N LYS A 2 15.83 -14.29 -35.81
CA LYS A 2 15.32 -14.88 -34.56
C LYS A 2 13.99 -14.18 -34.26
N ARG A 3 12.88 -14.94 -34.22
CA ARG A 3 11.59 -14.47 -33.74
C ARG A 3 11.79 -14.01 -32.30
N VAL A 4 11.65 -12.71 -32.06
CA VAL A 4 11.51 -12.16 -30.71
C VAL A 4 10.14 -12.65 -30.23
N ASN A 5 10.15 -13.66 -29.33
CA ASN A 5 8.94 -14.04 -28.63
C ASN A 5 8.43 -12.80 -27.90
N LYS A 6 7.24 -12.32 -28.27
CA LYS A 6 6.53 -11.34 -27.46
C LYS A 6 6.38 -11.94 -26.06
N PRO A 7 6.71 -11.20 -24.99
CA PRO A 7 6.46 -11.70 -23.65
C PRO A 7 4.98 -12.07 -23.54
N VAL A 8 4.71 -13.28 -23.09
CA VAL A 8 3.35 -13.70 -22.71
C VAL A 8 3.09 -12.95 -21.40
N PHE A 9 2.32 -11.86 -21.46
CA PHE A 9 1.87 -11.15 -20.27
C PHE A 9 1.07 -12.11 -19.40
N VAL A 10 1.55 -12.33 -18.19
CA VAL A 10 0.85 -13.15 -17.20
C VAL A 10 -0.36 -12.35 -16.73
N GLN A 11 -1.57 -12.82 -17.07
CA GLN A 11 -2.81 -12.17 -16.63
C GLN A 11 -3.06 -12.47 -15.15
N PRO A 12 -3.53 -11.49 -14.35
CA PRO A 12 -3.96 -11.73 -12.99
C PRO A 12 -5.08 -12.76 -12.94
N ASN A 13 -5.04 -13.67 -11.97
CA ASN A 13 -6.14 -14.58 -11.71
C ASN A 13 -7.10 -13.98 -10.69
N LEU A 14 -8.27 -13.54 -11.14
CA LEU A 14 -9.29 -12.91 -10.30
C LEU A 14 -10.15 -13.91 -9.51
N ASP A 15 -10.05 -15.23 -9.81
CA ASP A 15 -10.81 -16.26 -9.08
C ASP A 15 -10.23 -16.58 -7.70
N GLY A 16 -9.05 -16.05 -7.38
CA GLY A 16 -8.34 -16.25 -6.11
C GLY A 16 -8.19 -14.94 -5.30
N PRO A 17 -7.46 -14.99 -4.19
CA PRO A 17 -7.16 -13.80 -3.40
C PRO A 17 -6.15 -12.89 -4.12
N ALA A 18 -6.18 -11.59 -3.78
CA ALA A 18 -5.15 -10.65 -4.21
C ALA A 18 -3.78 -10.97 -3.58
N VAL A 19 -3.79 -11.43 -2.30
CA VAL A 19 -2.59 -11.90 -1.58
C VAL A 19 -2.94 -13.12 -0.76
N GLU A 20 -2.09 -14.16 -0.81
CA GLU A 20 -2.16 -15.30 0.10
C GLU A 20 -0.75 -15.68 0.56
N LEU A 21 -0.51 -15.54 1.85
CA LEU A 21 0.72 -15.93 2.52
C LEU A 21 0.44 -17.13 3.41
N SER A 22 1.22 -18.21 3.29
CA SER A 22 1.04 -19.46 4.05
C SER A 22 2.37 -19.88 4.66
N GLY A 23 2.49 -19.76 6.00
CA GLY A 23 3.69 -20.10 6.73
C GLY A 23 4.93 -19.32 6.29
N VAL A 24 4.74 -18.04 5.88
CA VAL A 24 5.83 -17.25 5.32
C VAL A 24 6.84 -16.85 6.39
N GLU A 25 8.11 -17.12 6.09
CA GLU A 25 9.25 -16.66 6.87
C GLU A 25 10.16 -15.77 6.01
N VAL A 26 10.77 -14.78 6.63
CA VAL A 26 11.80 -13.94 6.01
C VAL A 26 12.98 -13.79 6.97
N HIS A 27 14.16 -14.14 6.50
CA HIS A 27 15.41 -14.03 7.25
C HIS A 27 16.40 -13.05 6.59
N VAL A 28 17.22 -12.42 7.42
CA VAL A 28 18.45 -11.71 6.99
C VAL A 28 19.61 -12.36 7.72
N GLY A 29 20.42 -13.13 6.98
CA GLY A 29 21.39 -14.03 7.58
C GLY A 29 20.68 -15.08 8.49
N ARG A 30 21.00 -15.05 9.77
CA ARG A 30 20.36 -15.95 10.78
C ARG A 30 19.25 -15.27 11.57
N VAL A 31 18.93 -14.01 11.30
CA VAL A 31 17.94 -13.24 12.05
C VAL A 31 16.60 -13.33 11.35
N PRO A 32 15.56 -13.90 12.00
CA PRO A 32 14.20 -13.88 11.47
C PRO A 32 13.64 -12.46 11.59
N LEU A 33 13.14 -11.93 10.47
CA LEU A 33 12.39 -10.67 10.44
C LEU A 33 10.90 -10.93 10.63
N VAL A 34 10.39 -12.01 10.01
CA VAL A 34 9.03 -12.53 10.22
C VAL A 34 9.05 -14.04 10.18
N SER A 35 8.14 -14.67 10.93
CA SER A 35 8.06 -16.12 11.09
C SER A 35 6.61 -16.58 11.10
N ASP A 36 6.32 -17.64 10.33
CA ASP A 36 5.03 -18.31 10.26
C ASP A 36 3.86 -17.35 10.00
N VAL A 37 4.03 -16.46 8.99
CA VAL A 37 2.99 -15.51 8.60
C VAL A 37 1.98 -16.20 7.71
N GLY A 38 0.73 -16.30 8.22
CA GLY A 38 -0.47 -16.63 7.46
C GLY A 38 -1.32 -15.39 7.28
N TRP A 39 -1.66 -15.03 6.04
CA TRP A 39 -2.49 -13.87 5.74
C TRP A 39 -3.13 -13.99 4.37
N ARG A 40 -4.41 -13.61 4.28
CA ARG A 40 -5.17 -13.61 3.04
C ARG A 40 -5.86 -12.26 2.86
N VAL A 41 -5.75 -11.70 1.66
CA VAL A 41 -6.42 -10.48 1.21
C VAL A 41 -7.23 -10.82 -0.04
N ASP A 42 -8.53 -10.65 0.02
CA ASP A 42 -9.39 -10.80 -1.16
C ASP A 42 -9.60 -9.44 -1.86
N TYR A 43 -10.01 -9.46 -3.13
CA TYR A 43 -10.33 -8.23 -3.86
C TYR A 43 -11.45 -7.46 -3.17
N GLY A 44 -11.40 -6.14 -3.22
CA GLY A 44 -12.34 -5.25 -2.54
C GLY A 44 -12.11 -5.12 -1.03
N GLN A 45 -11.25 -5.92 -0.41
CA GLN A 45 -10.90 -5.76 1.00
C GLN A 45 -9.91 -4.60 1.20
N ARG A 46 -10.09 -3.88 2.30
CA ARG A 46 -9.26 -2.75 2.71
C ARG A 46 -8.65 -3.03 4.07
N TRP A 47 -7.39 -3.45 4.02
CA TRP A 47 -6.65 -3.88 5.19
C TRP A 47 -5.83 -2.75 5.80
N VAL A 48 -5.80 -2.70 7.11
CA VAL A 48 -4.79 -1.95 7.86
C VAL A 48 -3.86 -2.92 8.58
N VAL A 49 -2.55 -2.70 8.47
CA VAL A 49 -1.52 -3.50 9.14
C VAL A 49 -0.92 -2.68 10.27
N LEU A 50 -1.13 -3.14 11.51
CA LEU A 50 -0.76 -2.43 12.73
C LEU A 50 0.32 -3.18 13.51
N GLY A 51 1.08 -2.44 14.31
CA GLY A 51 2.12 -2.95 15.19
C GLY A 51 3.23 -1.94 15.43
N ARG A 52 4.06 -2.20 16.42
CA ARG A 52 5.19 -1.31 16.77
C ARG A 52 6.20 -1.20 15.61
N ASN A 53 7.01 -0.14 15.64
CA ASN A 53 8.15 -0.01 14.73
C ASN A 53 9.10 -1.22 14.91
N GLY A 54 9.55 -1.79 13.79
CA GLY A 54 10.35 -3.01 13.80
C GLY A 54 9.57 -4.31 14.00
N ALA A 55 8.23 -4.30 14.08
CA ALA A 55 7.43 -5.51 14.26
C ALA A 55 7.41 -6.46 13.05
N GLY A 56 7.89 -6.04 11.87
CA GLY A 56 7.90 -6.84 10.65
C GLY A 56 6.87 -6.42 9.59
N LYS A 57 6.09 -5.35 9.81
CA LYS A 57 5.04 -4.87 8.91
C LYS A 57 5.53 -4.64 7.47
N SER A 58 6.56 -3.80 7.29
CA SER A 58 7.15 -3.51 5.97
C SER A 58 7.79 -4.75 5.34
N THR A 59 8.26 -5.72 6.15
CA THR A 59 8.76 -7.00 5.65
C THR A 59 7.63 -7.83 5.04
N ILE A 60 6.48 -7.96 5.72
CA ILE A 60 5.28 -8.62 5.18
C ILE A 60 4.84 -7.92 3.89
N LEU A 61 4.78 -6.58 3.91
CA LEU A 61 4.38 -5.80 2.74
C LEU A 61 5.37 -5.97 1.57
N SER A 62 6.69 -6.11 1.83
CA SER A 62 7.69 -6.36 0.80
C SER A 62 7.52 -7.73 0.12
N VAL A 63 6.98 -8.73 0.82
CA VAL A 63 6.60 -10.01 0.22
C VAL A 63 5.32 -9.84 -0.60
N ALA A 64 4.28 -9.19 -0.06
CA ALA A 64 3.02 -8.93 -0.76
C ALA A 64 3.22 -8.08 -2.04
N SER A 65 4.18 -7.15 -2.05
CA SER A 65 4.57 -6.37 -3.23
C SER A 65 5.49 -7.10 -4.20
N THR A 66 5.82 -8.35 -3.93
CA THR A 66 6.78 -9.18 -4.70
C THR A 66 8.20 -8.63 -4.75
N GLN A 67 8.55 -7.63 -3.93
CA GLN A 67 9.90 -7.05 -3.86
C GLN A 67 10.88 -7.98 -3.14
N ARG A 68 10.38 -8.83 -2.25
CA ARG A 68 11.17 -9.78 -1.47
C ARG A 68 10.58 -11.18 -1.55
N PHE A 69 11.42 -12.17 -1.87
CA PHE A 69 11.04 -13.57 -1.78
C PHE A 69 10.99 -14.04 -0.33
N PRO A 70 10.02 -14.90 0.05
CA PRO A 70 10.05 -15.56 1.34
C PRO A 70 11.26 -16.50 1.44
N SER A 71 11.81 -16.65 2.65
CA SER A 71 12.87 -17.62 2.96
C SER A 71 12.30 -19.04 3.13
N ALA A 72 11.04 -19.12 3.59
CA ALA A 72 10.25 -20.36 3.71
C ALA A 72 8.75 -20.03 3.59
N GLY A 73 7.92 -21.05 3.41
CA GLY A 73 6.49 -20.90 3.18
C GLY A 73 6.15 -20.61 1.72
N THR A 74 4.91 -20.19 1.49
CA THR A 74 4.39 -19.91 0.16
C THR A 74 3.75 -18.53 0.12
N ALA A 75 4.04 -17.76 -0.94
CA ALA A 75 3.38 -16.50 -1.24
C ALA A 75 2.77 -16.56 -2.64
N VAL A 76 1.48 -16.27 -2.71
CA VAL A 76 0.71 -16.13 -3.95
C VAL A 76 0.21 -14.69 -4.02
N VAL A 77 0.47 -13.99 -5.11
CA VAL A 77 0.07 -12.60 -5.32
C VAL A 77 -0.62 -12.49 -6.66
N LEU A 78 -1.82 -11.92 -6.69
CA LEU A 78 -2.68 -11.82 -7.86
C LEU A 78 -2.84 -13.16 -8.59
N GLY A 79 -2.98 -14.27 -7.81
CA GLY A 79 -3.12 -15.63 -8.30
C GLY A 79 -1.82 -16.30 -8.76
N HIS A 80 -0.66 -15.65 -8.63
CA HIS A 80 0.62 -16.18 -9.07
C HIS A 80 1.54 -16.51 -7.89
N ARG A 81 1.96 -17.80 -7.83
CA ARG A 81 2.94 -18.24 -6.84
C ARG A 81 4.31 -17.63 -7.13
N MET A 82 4.89 -16.97 -6.14
CA MET A 82 6.24 -16.44 -6.25
C MET A 82 7.25 -17.55 -6.52
N GLY A 83 8.13 -17.31 -7.50
CA GLY A 83 9.11 -18.32 -7.98
C GLY A 83 8.61 -19.21 -9.12
N ALA A 84 7.31 -19.21 -9.46
CA ALA A 84 6.77 -19.98 -10.58
C ALA A 84 6.60 -19.16 -11.87
N VAL A 85 6.56 -17.84 -11.79
CA VAL A 85 6.35 -16.91 -12.91
C VAL A 85 7.31 -15.74 -12.88
N ASP A 86 7.41 -15.01 -13.99
CA ASP A 86 8.15 -13.73 -14.00
C ASP A 86 7.30 -12.66 -13.27
N LEU A 87 7.81 -12.23 -12.11
CA LEU A 87 7.13 -11.27 -11.26
C LEU A 87 7.10 -9.84 -11.83
N ARG A 88 7.82 -9.56 -12.91
CA ARG A 88 7.79 -8.23 -13.56
C ARG A 88 6.40 -7.91 -14.08
N ASP A 89 5.73 -8.91 -14.68
CA ASP A 89 4.38 -8.73 -15.17
C ASP A 89 3.37 -8.56 -14.02
N VAL A 90 3.51 -9.37 -12.95
CA VAL A 90 2.66 -9.26 -11.76
C VAL A 90 2.78 -7.86 -11.12
N ARG A 91 4.00 -7.31 -11.06
CA ARG A 91 4.25 -5.97 -10.49
C ARG A 91 3.57 -4.84 -11.22
N THR A 92 3.27 -4.98 -12.52
CA THR A 92 2.53 -3.95 -13.26
C THR A 92 1.12 -3.74 -12.75
N HIS A 93 0.55 -4.74 -12.06
CA HIS A 93 -0.78 -4.71 -11.46
C HIS A 93 -0.75 -4.40 -9.94
N ILE A 94 0.40 -4.01 -9.41
CA ILE A 94 0.57 -3.63 -7.99
C ILE A 94 0.96 -2.16 -7.92
N GLY A 95 0.09 -1.34 -7.31
CA GLY A 95 0.44 0.01 -6.90
C GLY A 95 1.21 -0.04 -5.58
N PHE A 96 2.34 0.66 -5.50
CA PHE A 96 3.12 0.73 -4.25
C PHE A 96 3.49 2.17 -3.93
N VAL A 97 3.20 2.59 -2.69
CA VAL A 97 3.62 3.88 -2.11
C VAL A 97 4.32 3.60 -0.79
N GLY A 98 5.60 3.94 -0.70
CA GLY A 98 6.38 3.79 0.53
C GLY A 98 6.89 5.14 1.04
N ALA A 99 6.97 5.31 2.36
CA ALA A 99 7.48 6.54 3.00
C ALA A 99 8.89 6.91 2.51
N ASN A 100 9.71 5.91 2.23
CA ASN A 100 11.10 6.09 1.75
C ASN A 100 11.24 6.02 0.24
N GLN A 101 10.13 5.94 -0.51
CA GLN A 101 10.17 5.92 -1.97
C GLN A 101 10.53 7.31 -2.50
N ARG A 102 11.82 7.53 -2.71
CA ARG A 102 12.32 8.73 -3.34
C ARG A 102 12.23 8.57 -4.86
N LEU A 103 11.72 9.62 -5.52
CA LEU A 103 11.70 9.76 -6.97
C LEU A 103 12.41 11.07 -7.34
N PRO A 104 13.70 11.25 -6.96
CA PRO A 104 14.36 12.56 -6.99
C PRO A 104 14.36 13.17 -8.40
N ASP A 105 14.54 12.37 -9.43
CA ASP A 105 14.54 12.85 -10.80
C ASP A 105 13.12 13.16 -11.31
N ALA A 106 12.13 12.38 -10.91
CA ALA A 106 10.73 12.64 -11.23
C ALA A 106 10.20 13.91 -10.54
N GLU A 107 10.64 14.19 -9.31
CA GLU A 107 10.17 15.36 -8.53
C GLU A 107 10.60 16.71 -9.13
N ASN A 108 11.52 16.75 -10.08
CA ASN A 108 11.84 17.95 -10.85
C ASN A 108 10.78 18.30 -11.91
N HIS A 109 9.92 17.34 -12.26
CA HIS A 109 8.80 17.53 -13.18
C HIS A 109 7.55 18.03 -12.45
N ASP A 110 6.60 18.54 -13.22
CA ASP A 110 5.26 18.87 -12.71
C ASP A 110 4.50 17.62 -12.28
N ALA A 111 3.45 17.82 -11.45
CA ALA A 111 2.69 16.72 -10.87
C ALA A 111 2.06 15.81 -11.93
N HIS A 112 1.56 16.37 -13.04
CA HIS A 112 0.97 15.60 -14.13
C HIS A 112 1.99 14.67 -14.78
N THR A 113 3.18 15.19 -15.08
CA THR A 113 4.30 14.43 -15.64
C THR A 113 4.75 13.32 -14.67
N VAL A 114 4.84 13.62 -13.36
CA VAL A 114 5.16 12.60 -12.36
C VAL A 114 4.12 11.47 -12.35
N VAL A 115 2.83 11.78 -12.42
CA VAL A 115 1.77 10.78 -12.49
C VAL A 115 1.90 9.93 -13.76
N LEU A 116 2.16 10.53 -14.92
CA LEU A 116 2.38 9.82 -16.19
C LEU A 116 3.48 8.76 -16.10
N THR A 117 4.56 9.00 -15.34
CA THR A 117 5.64 7.99 -15.16
C THR A 117 5.15 6.69 -14.53
N GLY A 118 4.02 6.71 -13.80
CA GLY A 118 3.39 5.54 -13.21
C GLY A 118 2.89 4.54 -14.26
N TYR A 119 2.50 5.00 -15.45
CA TYR A 119 2.02 4.15 -16.54
C TYR A 119 3.05 3.12 -17.01
N SER A 120 4.30 3.51 -17.07
CA SER A 120 5.40 2.64 -17.49
C SER A 120 6.24 2.10 -16.33
N GLY A 121 5.92 2.48 -15.08
CA GLY A 121 6.76 2.17 -13.91
C GLY A 121 8.14 2.84 -13.95
N SER A 122 8.36 3.78 -14.88
CA SER A 122 9.63 4.49 -15.06
C SER A 122 9.81 5.59 -14.02
N VAL A 123 11.05 5.98 -13.74
CA VAL A 123 11.37 7.16 -12.93
C VAL A 123 11.35 8.43 -13.79
N LEU A 124 11.72 8.32 -15.08
CA LEU A 124 11.72 9.43 -16.05
C LEU A 124 10.56 9.29 -17.03
N PRO A 125 10.02 10.41 -17.53
CA PRO A 125 8.94 10.38 -18.50
C PRO A 125 9.39 9.77 -19.83
N LEU A 126 8.54 8.92 -20.40
CA LEU A 126 8.70 8.30 -21.72
C LEU A 126 7.67 8.91 -22.67
N TRP A 127 7.93 10.12 -23.15
CA TRP A 127 6.99 10.99 -23.85
C TRP A 127 6.32 10.36 -25.09
N ASP A 128 7.02 9.48 -25.78
CA ASP A 128 6.57 8.74 -26.95
C ASP A 128 5.54 7.63 -26.60
N ARG A 129 5.35 7.34 -25.31
CA ARG A 129 4.41 6.33 -24.82
C ARG A 129 3.10 6.90 -24.29
N TYR A 130 2.95 8.23 -24.23
CA TYR A 130 1.79 8.88 -23.63
C TYR A 130 0.89 9.49 -24.72
N ASP A 131 -0.16 8.76 -25.08
CA ASP A 131 -1.26 9.28 -25.90
C ASP A 131 -2.22 10.18 -25.08
N ASP A 132 -3.23 10.72 -25.73
CA ASP A 132 -4.20 11.62 -25.10
C ASP A 132 -5.01 10.90 -23.99
N ALA A 133 -5.35 9.63 -24.19
CA ALA A 133 -6.10 8.84 -23.19
C ALA A 133 -5.29 8.64 -21.90
N ILE A 134 -3.97 8.39 -22.01
CA ILE A 134 -3.06 8.27 -20.88
C ILE A 134 -2.92 9.61 -20.15
N ARG A 135 -2.83 10.73 -20.89
CA ARG A 135 -2.77 12.09 -20.32
C ARG A 135 -4.05 12.45 -19.59
N ASP A 136 -5.21 12.15 -20.18
CA ASP A 136 -6.52 12.36 -19.55
C ASP A 136 -6.68 11.54 -18.28
N ARG A 137 -6.21 10.28 -18.29
CA ARG A 137 -6.20 9.43 -17.10
C ARG A 137 -5.36 10.05 -15.98
N ALA A 138 -4.16 10.54 -16.28
CA ALA A 138 -3.32 11.21 -15.28
C ALA A 138 -4.03 12.43 -14.66
N SER A 139 -4.74 13.22 -15.49
CA SER A 139 -5.52 14.37 -15.02
C SER A 139 -6.66 13.94 -14.08
N LYS A 140 -7.42 12.90 -14.45
CA LYS A 140 -8.50 12.35 -13.60
C LYS A 140 -7.96 11.77 -12.27
N LEU A 141 -6.78 11.18 -12.27
CA LEU A 141 -6.17 10.69 -11.04
C LEU A 141 -5.71 11.83 -10.13
N LEU A 142 -5.19 12.93 -10.69
CA LEU A 142 -4.91 14.14 -9.91
C LEU A 142 -6.18 14.75 -9.31
N GLU A 143 -7.28 14.76 -10.04
CA GLU A 143 -8.59 15.19 -9.54
C GLU A 143 -9.07 14.28 -8.39
N LEU A 144 -9.00 12.96 -8.57
CA LEU A 144 -9.40 11.98 -7.57
C LEU A 144 -8.70 12.18 -6.22
N VAL A 145 -7.40 12.52 -6.25
CA VAL A 145 -6.61 12.77 -5.03
C VAL A 145 -6.62 14.24 -4.57
N GLY A 146 -7.47 15.10 -5.17
CA GLY A 146 -7.58 16.52 -4.82
C GLY A 146 -6.32 17.34 -5.11
N CYS A 147 -5.66 17.05 -6.24
CA CYS A 147 -4.42 17.70 -6.67
C CYS A 147 -4.53 18.37 -8.06
N THR A 148 -5.73 18.72 -8.51
CA THR A 148 -5.96 19.35 -9.83
C THR A 148 -5.14 20.63 -10.01
N GLU A 149 -5.11 21.49 -8.99
CA GLU A 149 -4.39 22.77 -8.98
C GLU A 149 -2.86 22.60 -9.01
N LEU A 150 -2.37 21.38 -8.76
CA LEU A 150 -0.94 21.10 -8.77
C LEU A 150 -0.45 20.58 -10.12
N ARG A 151 -1.34 20.43 -11.10
CA ARG A 151 -1.07 19.79 -12.38
C ARG A 151 0.27 20.22 -12.98
N ASP A 152 0.48 21.53 -13.12
CA ASP A 152 1.65 22.13 -13.77
C ASP A 152 2.73 22.61 -12.77
N ARG A 153 2.57 22.22 -11.48
CA ARG A 153 3.47 22.62 -10.41
C ARG A 153 4.57 21.58 -10.21
N PRO A 154 5.84 21.97 -10.18
CA PRO A 154 6.94 21.05 -9.89
C PRO A 154 6.76 20.36 -8.51
N VAL A 155 6.84 19.03 -8.47
CA VAL A 155 6.57 18.25 -7.24
C VAL A 155 7.57 18.60 -6.12
N ARG A 156 8.80 18.99 -6.47
CA ARG A 156 9.83 19.39 -5.48
C ARG A 156 9.44 20.60 -4.62
N VAL A 157 8.52 21.45 -5.08
CA VAL A 157 8.04 22.62 -4.31
C VAL A 157 6.69 22.41 -3.66
N CYS A 158 6.10 21.22 -3.81
CA CYS A 158 4.89 20.81 -3.13
C CYS A 158 5.15 20.48 -1.65
N SER A 159 4.13 20.64 -0.80
CA SER A 159 4.15 20.17 0.59
C SER A 159 4.30 18.64 0.66
N GLN A 160 4.59 18.10 1.82
CA GLN A 160 4.69 16.65 1.99
C GLN A 160 3.36 15.95 1.73
N GLY A 161 2.23 16.53 2.17
CA GLY A 161 0.89 16.01 1.91
C GLY A 161 0.53 16.03 0.42
N GLU A 162 0.81 17.14 -0.27
CA GLU A 162 0.64 17.23 -1.74
C GLU A 162 1.48 16.17 -2.46
N ARG A 163 2.75 15.99 -2.08
CA ARG A 163 3.62 14.95 -2.65
C ARG A 163 3.08 13.54 -2.38
N ALA A 164 2.57 13.26 -1.19
CA ALA A 164 1.99 11.97 -0.87
C ALA A 164 0.79 11.65 -1.76
N ARG A 165 -0.11 12.61 -1.99
CA ARG A 165 -1.26 12.47 -2.88
C ARG A 165 -0.85 12.32 -4.35
N VAL A 166 0.15 13.05 -4.83
CA VAL A 166 0.70 12.87 -6.20
C VAL A 166 1.33 11.49 -6.35
N ARG A 167 2.03 10.97 -5.35
CA ARG A 167 2.57 9.59 -5.36
C ARG A 167 1.45 8.53 -5.36
N LEU A 168 0.34 8.79 -4.66
CA LEU A 168 -0.84 7.93 -4.72
C LEU A 168 -1.43 7.91 -6.14
N ALA A 169 -1.66 9.08 -6.75
CA ALA A 169 -2.12 9.18 -8.14
C ALA A 169 -1.19 8.45 -9.11
N ARG A 170 0.12 8.60 -8.92
CA ARG A 170 1.13 7.89 -9.72
C ARG A 170 1.02 6.36 -9.57
N ALA A 171 0.83 5.85 -8.35
CA ALA A 171 0.68 4.41 -8.09
C ALA A 171 -0.57 3.82 -8.74
N LEU A 172 -1.62 4.64 -8.92
CA LEU A 172 -2.88 4.26 -9.57
C LEU A 172 -2.82 4.30 -11.11
N MET A 173 -1.77 4.89 -11.67
CA MET A 173 -1.69 5.15 -13.12
C MET A 173 -1.68 3.87 -13.95
N ALA A 174 -1.08 2.78 -13.43
CA ALA A 174 -1.03 1.47 -14.09
C ALA A 174 -2.29 0.62 -13.89
N ASP A 175 -3.36 1.18 -13.33
CA ASP A 175 -4.61 0.45 -13.03
C ASP A 175 -4.40 -0.78 -12.15
N PRO A 176 -3.84 -0.62 -10.97
CA PRO A 176 -3.49 -1.74 -10.13
C PRO A 176 -4.74 -2.46 -9.59
N LEU A 177 -4.60 -3.77 -9.35
CA LEU A 177 -5.59 -4.61 -8.65
C LEU A 177 -5.31 -4.70 -7.14
N LEU A 178 -4.09 -4.36 -6.76
CA LEU A 178 -3.62 -4.34 -5.38
C LEU A 178 -2.82 -3.05 -5.12
N LEU A 179 -3.24 -2.26 -4.13
CA LEU A 179 -2.54 -1.05 -3.71
C LEU A 179 -1.95 -1.26 -2.32
N LEU A 180 -0.64 -1.10 -2.22
CA LEU A 180 0.13 -1.28 -0.99
C LEU A 180 0.73 0.06 -0.56
N LEU A 181 0.43 0.47 0.67
CA LEU A 181 0.83 1.75 1.25
C LEU A 181 1.65 1.49 2.52
N ASP A 182 2.96 1.75 2.48
CA ASP A 182 3.86 1.55 3.62
C ASP A 182 4.15 2.88 4.32
N GLU A 183 3.47 3.11 5.45
CA GLU A 183 3.50 4.34 6.24
C GLU A 183 3.29 5.62 5.40
N PRO A 184 2.19 5.70 4.59
CA PRO A 184 1.99 6.80 3.64
C PRO A 184 1.78 8.16 4.32
N PHE A 185 1.43 8.19 5.60
CA PHE A 185 1.18 9.39 6.39
C PHE A 185 2.41 9.93 7.12
N SER A 186 3.54 9.21 7.02
CA SER A 186 4.76 9.57 7.75
C SER A 186 5.25 10.99 7.38
N GLY A 187 5.42 11.82 8.42
CA GLY A 187 5.88 13.20 8.27
C GLY A 187 4.83 14.19 7.77
N LEU A 188 3.56 13.80 7.66
CA LEU A 188 2.46 14.71 7.34
C LEU A 188 2.00 15.46 8.58
N ASP A 189 1.66 16.74 8.41
CA ASP A 189 0.88 17.50 9.36
C ASP A 189 -0.59 17.08 9.35
N LEU A 190 -1.39 17.61 10.28
CA LEU A 190 -2.80 17.24 10.41
C LEU A 190 -3.59 17.47 9.11
N PRO A 191 -3.52 18.65 8.44
CA PRO A 191 -4.23 18.85 7.18
C PRO A 191 -3.80 17.86 6.08
N GLY A 192 -2.50 17.67 5.89
CA GLY A 192 -1.96 16.74 4.89
C GLY A 192 -2.39 15.29 5.12
N ARG A 193 -2.48 14.87 6.39
CA ARG A 193 -2.99 13.55 6.77
C ARG A 193 -4.48 13.41 6.43
N GLU A 194 -5.30 14.39 6.80
CA GLU A 194 -6.74 14.36 6.51
C GLU A 194 -7.03 14.38 5.00
N ASP A 195 -6.30 15.19 4.24
CA ASP A 195 -6.40 15.21 2.78
C ASP A 195 -6.06 13.86 2.14
N LEU A 196 -5.01 13.17 2.63
CA LEU A 196 -4.63 11.85 2.12
C LEU A 196 -5.65 10.78 2.50
N LEU A 197 -6.22 10.84 3.72
CA LEU A 197 -7.30 9.96 4.14
C LEU A 197 -8.53 10.13 3.25
N MET A 198 -8.93 11.37 2.97
CA MET A 198 -10.04 11.67 2.07
C MET A 198 -9.77 11.15 0.64
N ALA A 199 -8.54 11.27 0.16
CA ALA A 199 -8.16 10.73 -1.14
C ALA A 199 -8.30 9.19 -1.19
N LEU A 200 -7.92 8.48 -0.10
CA LEU A 200 -8.10 7.03 0.00
C LEU A 200 -9.57 6.61 0.09
N GLU A 201 -10.40 7.39 0.79
CA GLU A 201 -11.84 7.17 0.86
C GLU A 201 -12.52 7.37 -0.51
N ASN A 202 -12.20 8.45 -1.22
CA ASN A 202 -12.65 8.70 -2.59
C ASN A 202 -12.25 7.58 -3.56
N LEU A 203 -11.01 7.09 -3.43
CA LEU A 203 -10.52 5.97 -4.22
C LEU A 203 -11.36 4.71 -4.00
N THR A 204 -11.75 4.42 -2.75
CA THR A 204 -12.61 3.27 -2.42
C THR A 204 -13.96 3.34 -3.13
N LEU A 205 -14.56 4.53 -3.23
CA LEU A 205 -15.81 4.75 -3.94
C LEU A 205 -15.65 4.61 -5.46
N ALA A 206 -14.52 5.09 -5.99
CA ALA A 206 -14.24 5.03 -7.43
C ALA A 206 -13.82 3.64 -7.90
N GLN A 207 -13.17 2.84 -7.05
CA GLN A 207 -12.64 1.51 -7.37
C GLN A 207 -12.95 0.50 -6.25
N PRO A 208 -14.20 0.03 -6.12
CA PRO A 208 -14.63 -0.83 -5.01
C PRO A 208 -13.93 -2.19 -4.99
N GLU A 209 -13.51 -2.72 -6.15
CA GLU A 209 -12.82 -4.02 -6.28
C GLU A 209 -11.31 -3.94 -6.00
N LEU A 210 -10.74 -2.74 -5.88
CA LEU A 210 -9.32 -2.57 -5.58
C LEU A 210 -9.03 -3.09 -4.17
N ALA A 211 -8.14 -4.09 -4.06
CA ALA A 211 -7.61 -4.50 -2.77
C ALA A 211 -6.59 -3.46 -2.26
N THR A 212 -6.77 -2.99 -1.03
CA THR A 212 -5.82 -2.01 -0.46
C THR A 212 -5.24 -2.51 0.86
N VAL A 213 -3.96 -2.25 1.07
CA VAL A 213 -3.26 -2.54 2.34
C VAL A 213 -2.50 -1.30 2.78
N THR A 214 -2.87 -0.76 3.92
CA THR A 214 -2.21 0.40 4.54
C THR A 214 -1.46 -0.04 5.79
N VAL A 215 -0.15 0.13 5.80
CA VAL A 215 0.68 -0.06 6.99
C VAL A 215 0.76 1.24 7.74
N THR A 216 0.43 1.22 9.02
CA THR A 216 0.61 2.35 9.94
C THR A 216 0.89 1.88 11.36
N HIS A 217 1.31 2.77 12.22
CA HIS A 217 1.43 2.55 13.66
C HIS A 217 0.53 3.50 14.48
N HIS A 218 -0.28 4.31 13.80
CA HIS A 218 -1.23 5.26 14.38
C HIS A 218 -2.67 4.87 14.01
N LEU A 219 -3.57 4.81 14.99
CA LEU A 219 -4.97 4.44 14.76
C LEU A 219 -5.74 5.53 14.02
N GLU A 220 -5.40 6.80 14.24
CA GLU A 220 -6.00 7.95 13.56
C GLU A 220 -5.68 8.02 12.07
N GLU A 221 -4.73 7.21 11.60
CA GLU A 221 -4.37 7.07 10.18
C GLU A 221 -5.14 5.95 9.48
N ILE A 222 -6.05 5.28 10.19
CA ILE A 222 -6.91 4.25 9.62
C ILE A 222 -8.04 4.92 8.83
N PRO A 223 -8.14 4.69 7.50
CA PRO A 223 -9.26 5.20 6.72
C PRO A 223 -10.60 4.68 7.26
N SER A 224 -11.64 5.50 7.24
CA SER A 224 -12.98 5.10 7.71
C SER A 224 -13.56 3.93 6.91
N THR A 225 -13.07 3.74 5.69
CA THR A 225 -13.44 2.66 4.77
C THR A 225 -12.70 1.35 5.02
N ALA A 226 -11.75 1.28 5.96
CA ALA A 226 -11.02 0.06 6.29
C ALA A 226 -11.99 -1.04 6.75
N THR A 227 -11.84 -2.25 6.21
CA THR A 227 -12.72 -3.39 6.49
C THR A 227 -12.06 -4.46 7.37
N HIS A 228 -10.74 -4.59 7.28
CA HIS A 228 -9.97 -5.63 7.96
C HIS A 228 -8.73 -5.05 8.62
N ALA A 229 -8.25 -5.76 9.63
CA ALA A 229 -7.00 -5.42 10.30
C ALA A 229 -6.09 -6.65 10.46
N LEU A 230 -4.78 -6.42 10.35
CA LEU A 230 -3.73 -7.39 10.65
C LEU A 230 -2.84 -6.80 11.75
N MET A 231 -2.72 -7.47 12.88
CA MET A 231 -1.82 -7.08 13.95
C MET A 231 -0.53 -7.89 13.92
N VAL A 232 0.60 -7.18 13.93
CA VAL A 232 1.93 -7.79 13.86
C VAL A 232 2.75 -7.42 15.09
N ARG A 233 3.32 -8.44 15.75
CA ARG A 233 4.20 -8.28 16.90
C ARG A 233 5.40 -9.21 16.80
N ARG A 234 6.62 -8.66 16.88
CA ARG A 234 7.88 -9.42 16.88
C ARG A 234 7.97 -10.41 15.72
N GLY A 235 7.60 -9.98 14.53
CA GLY A 235 7.65 -10.80 13.31
C GLY A 235 6.54 -11.85 13.17
N LYS A 236 5.52 -11.84 14.04
CA LYS A 236 4.39 -12.78 13.99
C LYS A 236 3.07 -12.05 13.87
N VAL A 237 2.11 -12.66 13.18
CA VAL A 237 0.72 -12.23 13.18
C VAL A 237 0.10 -12.62 14.52
N THR A 238 -0.49 -11.65 15.22
CA THR A 238 -1.18 -11.88 16.51
C THR A 238 -2.69 -11.90 16.38
N ALA A 239 -3.23 -11.17 15.39
CA ALA A 239 -4.65 -11.19 15.05
C ALA A 239 -4.82 -10.75 13.58
N ALA A 240 -5.83 -11.31 12.91
CA ALA A 240 -6.22 -10.95 11.53
C ALA A 240 -7.71 -11.22 11.34
N GLY A 241 -8.43 -10.29 10.69
CA GLY A 241 -9.87 -10.44 10.45
C GLY A 241 -10.58 -9.12 10.27
N LEU A 242 -11.91 -9.12 10.48
CA LEU A 242 -12.73 -7.90 10.43
C LEU A 242 -12.20 -6.86 11.41
N ILE A 243 -12.18 -5.61 10.99
CA ILE A 243 -11.53 -4.55 11.75
C ILE A 243 -12.14 -4.37 13.15
N ASP A 244 -13.47 -4.46 13.27
CA ASP A 244 -14.18 -4.30 14.55
C ASP A 244 -13.93 -5.48 15.52
N GLU A 245 -13.56 -6.66 14.99
CA GLU A 245 -13.21 -7.85 15.80
C GLU A 245 -11.75 -7.83 16.25
N VAL A 246 -10.87 -7.20 15.48
CA VAL A 246 -9.43 -7.16 15.72
C VAL A 246 -9.01 -5.95 16.57
N LEU A 247 -9.62 -4.76 16.32
CA LEU A 247 -9.30 -3.53 17.05
C LEU A 247 -10.05 -3.46 18.38
N THR A 248 -9.68 -4.31 19.32
CA THR A 248 -10.19 -4.32 20.68
C THR A 248 -9.13 -3.86 21.68
N ASP A 249 -9.53 -3.50 22.91
CA ASP A 249 -8.60 -3.13 23.99
C ASP A 249 -7.58 -4.25 24.24
N GLU A 250 -8.04 -5.51 24.28
CA GLU A 250 -7.20 -6.68 24.50
C GLU A 250 -6.24 -6.90 23.33
N GLY A 251 -6.75 -6.83 22.09
CA GLY A 251 -5.98 -7.03 20.86
C GLY A 251 -4.85 -6.02 20.74
N LEU A 252 -5.17 -4.73 20.92
CA LEU A 252 -4.18 -3.66 20.86
C LEU A 252 -3.21 -3.70 22.03
N SER A 253 -3.70 -3.97 23.25
CA SER A 253 -2.84 -4.10 24.43
C SER A 253 -1.83 -5.25 24.25
N ALA A 254 -2.25 -6.38 23.69
CA ALA A 254 -1.37 -7.49 23.37
C ALA A 254 -0.36 -7.14 22.25
N CYS A 255 -0.79 -6.42 21.23
CA CYS A 255 0.04 -6.00 20.11
C CYS A 255 1.12 -4.99 20.52
N TYR A 256 0.73 -3.98 21.32
CA TYR A 256 1.61 -2.90 21.74
C TYR A 256 2.36 -3.18 23.05
N GLU A 257 2.07 -4.31 23.73
CA GLU A 257 2.66 -4.69 25.03
C GLU A 257 2.46 -3.60 26.09
N ARG A 258 1.27 -2.99 26.10
CA ARG A 258 0.86 -1.92 27.01
C ARG A 258 -0.67 -1.88 27.09
N ASP A 259 -1.22 -1.60 28.25
CA ASP A 259 -2.66 -1.40 28.41
C ASP A 259 -3.11 -0.21 27.54
N VAL A 260 -4.03 -0.46 26.61
CA VAL A 260 -4.56 0.49 25.63
C VAL A 260 -6.07 0.39 25.66
N GLU A 261 -6.74 1.55 25.70
CA GLU A 261 -8.18 1.66 25.43
C GLU A 261 -8.40 2.21 24.02
N VAL A 262 -9.33 1.58 23.30
CA VAL A 262 -9.71 1.91 21.93
C VAL A 262 -11.03 2.63 21.92
N HIS A 263 -11.11 3.68 21.12
CA HIS A 263 -12.33 4.46 20.96
C HIS A 263 -12.66 4.65 19.49
N ARG A 264 -13.94 4.78 19.18
CA ARG A 264 -14.40 5.21 17.88
C ARG A 264 -15.10 6.57 18.02
N ILE A 265 -14.46 7.62 17.53
CA ILE A 265 -14.93 9.00 17.63
C ILE A 265 -15.29 9.48 16.22
N ASN A 266 -16.56 9.81 15.98
CA ASN A 266 -17.06 10.23 14.66
C ASN A 266 -16.67 9.26 13.52
N GLY A 267 -16.74 7.94 13.79
CA GLY A 267 -16.37 6.91 12.83
C GLY A 267 -14.87 6.65 12.67
N ARG A 268 -14.00 7.41 13.35
CA ARG A 268 -12.54 7.30 13.32
C ARG A 268 -12.02 6.55 14.54
N TRP A 269 -10.99 5.73 14.32
CA TRP A 269 -10.32 5.01 15.40
C TRP A 269 -9.34 5.93 16.14
N ALA A 270 -9.33 5.82 17.45
CA ALA A 270 -8.38 6.46 18.34
C ALA A 270 -8.03 5.52 19.48
N ALA A 271 -6.85 5.65 20.06
CA ALA A 271 -6.46 4.88 21.24
C ALA A 271 -5.56 5.70 22.16
N HIS A 272 -5.63 5.40 23.44
CA HIS A 272 -4.70 5.96 24.41
C HIS A 272 -4.20 4.88 25.38
N ALA A 273 -2.98 5.06 25.86
CA ALA A 273 -2.43 4.19 26.89
C ALA A 273 -3.06 4.46 28.24
N VAL A 274 -3.54 3.41 28.90
CA VAL A 274 -4.05 3.50 30.27
C VAL A 274 -2.89 3.70 31.23
N ARG A 275 -2.95 4.73 32.06
CA ARG A 275 -2.03 4.90 33.18
C ARG A 275 -2.65 4.19 34.37
N ARG A 276 -2.11 3.03 34.77
CA ARG A 276 -2.42 2.50 36.09
C ARG A 276 -1.70 3.34 37.15
N PRO A 277 -2.37 3.74 38.22
CA PRO A 277 -1.78 4.53 39.29
C PRO A 277 -0.63 3.79 39.99
#